data_4e8406dae05aa78c934f2ad6fbfbd30c
#
_entry.id   4e8406dae05aa78c934f2ad6fbfbd30c
#
_cell.length_a   1.000
_cell.length_b   1.000
_cell.length_c   1.000
_cell.angle_alpha   90.00
_cell.angle_beta   90.00
_cell.angle_gamma   90.00
#
_symmetry.space_group_name_H-M   'P 1'
#
loop_
_entity.id
_entity.type
_entity.pdbx_description
1 polymer ?
#
loop_
_entity_poly.entity_id
_entity_poly.type
_entity_poly.pdbx_seq_one_letter_code
_entity_poly.pdbx_strand_id
1 'polypeptide(L)'
;TIISDFASNMTSDNITMEAIKERFKDVSGRSAVSKTSFSSKVKYCSVTYSDECYVLGAPEMVLRDDYEFYADSIGEYTNKGYRVLAFGKYLGKADGNPLSEKVIPYGFITLSNAVREKAPDTFRYFEKQGVNVKVISGDNPATVSEVARQAKISGAENYVDATSLATDEDIEKAVQKYTVFGRVTPKQKQKIVKALQGQGHTVAMTGDGVNDILTNSVKRAITLK
;
A
#
# COMPACT_ATOMS: atom_id res chain seq x y z
N THR A 1 -3.35 -11.43 -22.35
CA THR A 1 -4.78 -11.76 -22.49
C THR A 1 -5.47 -12.01 -21.15
N ILE A 2 -5.05 -12.97 -20.29
CA ILE A 2 -5.74 -13.26 -19.02
C ILE A 2 -5.81 -12.03 -18.10
N ILE A 3 -4.71 -11.34 -17.90
CA ILE A 3 -4.68 -10.11 -17.09
C ILE A 3 -5.50 -8.98 -17.72
N SER A 4 -5.57 -8.92 -19.05
CA SER A 4 -6.37 -7.93 -19.77
C SER A 4 -7.86 -8.17 -19.55
N ASP A 5 -8.30 -9.46 -19.66
CA ASP A 5 -9.68 -9.85 -19.36
C ASP A 5 -10.04 -9.60 -17.89
N PHE A 6 -9.12 -9.93 -16.98
CA PHE A 6 -9.28 -9.61 -15.56
C PHE A 6 -9.51 -8.13 -15.34
N ALA A 7 -8.60 -7.28 -15.85
CA ALA A 7 -8.68 -5.84 -15.69
C ALA A 7 -9.94 -5.24 -16.33
N SER A 8 -10.33 -5.70 -17.52
CA SER A 8 -11.53 -5.21 -18.22
C SER A 8 -12.83 -5.44 -17.43
N ASN A 9 -12.90 -6.56 -16.68
CA ASN A 9 -14.05 -6.92 -15.85
C ASN A 9 -14.08 -6.18 -14.51
N MET A 10 -12.94 -5.61 -14.05
CA MET A 10 -12.90 -4.82 -12.81
C MET A 10 -13.43 -3.40 -13.02
N THR A 11 -13.93 -2.78 -11.96
CA THR A 11 -14.25 -1.35 -11.94
C THR A 11 -12.96 -0.52 -11.84
N SER A 12 -12.98 0.72 -12.36
CA SER A 12 -11.84 1.64 -12.27
C SER A 12 -11.92 2.47 -10.99
N ASP A 13 -11.96 1.79 -9.83
CA ASP A 13 -12.19 2.43 -8.54
C ASP A 13 -10.92 3.08 -7.97
N ASN A 14 -9.75 2.86 -8.62
CA ASN A 14 -8.48 3.41 -8.17
C ASN A 14 -7.48 3.50 -9.33
N ILE A 15 -6.50 4.40 -9.17
CA ILE A 15 -5.44 4.65 -10.17
C ILE A 15 -4.61 3.41 -10.52
N THR A 16 -4.47 2.46 -9.59
CA THR A 16 -3.77 1.21 -9.84
C THR A 16 -4.47 0.38 -10.91
N MET A 17 -5.79 0.21 -10.80
CA MET A 17 -6.57 -0.53 -11.79
C MET A 17 -6.64 0.22 -13.13
N GLU A 18 -6.70 1.55 -13.09
CA GLU A 18 -6.62 2.37 -14.31
C GLU A 18 -5.31 2.15 -15.06
N ALA A 19 -4.16 2.20 -14.37
CA ALA A 19 -2.85 1.95 -14.94
C ALA A 19 -2.72 0.53 -15.52
N ILE A 20 -3.28 -0.48 -14.84
CA ILE A 20 -3.30 -1.86 -15.33
C ILE A 20 -4.13 -1.97 -16.60
N LYS A 21 -5.32 -1.37 -16.66
CA LYS A 21 -6.17 -1.33 -17.86
C LYS A 21 -5.50 -0.61 -19.03
N GLU A 22 -4.84 0.48 -18.74
CA GLU A 22 -4.11 1.24 -19.75
C GLU A 22 -2.96 0.42 -20.36
N ARG A 23 -2.27 -0.37 -19.56
CA ARG A 23 -1.14 -1.19 -20.00
C ARG A 23 -1.57 -2.47 -20.70
N PHE A 24 -2.67 -3.11 -20.27
CA PHE A 24 -3.13 -4.42 -20.74
C PHE A 24 -4.47 -4.29 -21.46
N LYS A 25 -4.43 -3.97 -22.76
CA LYS A 25 -5.62 -3.67 -23.60
C LYS A 25 -6.12 -4.83 -24.43
N ASP A 26 -5.37 -5.92 -24.51
CA ASP A 26 -5.63 -7.05 -25.41
C ASP A 26 -6.64 -8.02 -24.77
N VAL A 27 -7.91 -7.63 -24.76
CA VAL A 27 -9.02 -8.40 -24.17
C VAL A 27 -9.61 -9.41 -25.15
N SER A 28 -9.99 -10.59 -24.63
CA SER A 28 -10.72 -11.60 -25.41
C SER A 28 -12.24 -11.46 -25.34
N GLY A 29 -12.74 -10.55 -24.49
CA GLY A 29 -14.18 -10.36 -24.28
C GLY A 29 -14.83 -11.33 -23.30
N ARG A 30 -14.03 -12.04 -22.51
CA ARG A 30 -14.51 -12.99 -21.50
C ARG A 30 -15.25 -12.25 -20.38
N SER A 31 -16.50 -12.64 -20.12
CA SER A 31 -17.34 -12.01 -19.09
C SER A 31 -17.21 -12.70 -17.74
N ALA A 32 -17.11 -11.89 -16.69
CA ALA A 32 -17.06 -12.38 -15.31
C ALA A 32 -18.43 -12.84 -14.82
N VAL A 33 -18.45 -13.94 -14.07
CA VAL A 33 -19.64 -14.43 -13.31
C VAL A 33 -19.76 -13.65 -12.00
N SER A 34 -18.64 -13.41 -11.33
CA SER A 34 -18.57 -12.59 -10.11
C SER A 34 -17.23 -11.90 -9.98
N LYS A 35 -17.19 -10.84 -9.19
CA LYS A 35 -15.97 -10.11 -8.86
C LYS A 35 -16.02 -9.55 -7.45
N THR A 36 -14.85 -9.42 -6.83
CA THR A 36 -14.69 -8.69 -5.56
C THR A 36 -13.79 -7.49 -5.76
N SER A 37 -14.22 -6.32 -5.29
CA SER A 37 -13.40 -5.11 -5.32
C SER A 37 -12.25 -5.20 -4.33
N PHE A 38 -11.20 -4.42 -4.57
CA PHE A 38 -10.07 -4.33 -3.63
C PHE A 38 -10.54 -3.85 -2.27
N SER A 39 -10.08 -4.53 -1.22
CA SER A 39 -10.32 -4.16 0.16
C SER A 39 -9.00 -4.01 0.90
N SER A 40 -8.85 -2.94 1.68
CA SER A 40 -7.66 -2.72 2.53
C SER A 40 -7.48 -3.79 3.61
N LYS A 41 -8.55 -4.52 3.95
CA LYS A 41 -8.53 -5.60 4.94
C LYS A 41 -7.84 -6.86 4.40
N VAL A 42 -8.19 -7.28 3.19
CA VAL A 42 -7.67 -8.50 2.54
C VAL A 42 -6.60 -8.23 1.49
N LYS A 43 -6.45 -6.97 1.06
CA LYS A 43 -5.44 -6.46 0.12
C LYS A 43 -5.39 -7.19 -1.22
N TYR A 44 -6.51 -7.72 -1.69
CA TYR A 44 -6.66 -8.28 -3.01
C TYR A 44 -8.02 -7.92 -3.64
N CYS A 45 -8.12 -8.09 -4.94
CA CYS A 45 -9.37 -8.13 -5.70
C CYS A 45 -9.41 -9.41 -6.56
N SER A 46 -10.60 -9.81 -6.99
CA SER A 46 -10.78 -11.06 -7.76
C SER A 46 -11.79 -10.92 -8.87
N VAL A 47 -11.63 -11.78 -9.89
CA VAL A 47 -12.60 -12.03 -10.95
C VAL A 47 -12.78 -13.53 -11.08
N THR A 48 -14.04 -13.98 -11.01
CA THR A 48 -14.43 -15.37 -11.21
C THR A 48 -15.16 -15.50 -12.54
N TYR A 49 -14.70 -16.40 -13.35
CA TYR A 49 -15.35 -16.90 -14.56
C TYR A 49 -16.09 -18.21 -14.22
N SER A 50 -16.74 -18.84 -15.20
CA SER A 50 -17.52 -20.06 -14.97
C SER A 50 -16.73 -21.19 -14.29
N ASP A 51 -15.47 -21.31 -14.61
CA ASP A 51 -14.58 -22.45 -14.26
C ASP A 51 -13.27 -22.01 -13.61
N GLU A 52 -12.99 -20.72 -13.50
CA GLU A 52 -11.72 -20.20 -13.04
C GLU A 52 -11.88 -18.92 -12.19
N CYS A 53 -11.07 -18.81 -11.16
CA CYS A 53 -10.97 -17.61 -10.35
C CYS A 53 -9.55 -17.04 -10.41
N TYR A 54 -9.44 -15.74 -10.64
CA TYR A 54 -8.16 -15.03 -10.64
C TYR A 54 -8.15 -13.96 -9.57
N VAL A 55 -6.98 -13.75 -8.98
CA VAL A 55 -6.76 -12.77 -7.91
C VAL A 55 -5.58 -11.87 -8.25
N LEU A 56 -5.69 -10.61 -7.83
CA LEU A 56 -4.64 -9.60 -7.93
C LEU A 56 -4.55 -8.86 -6.60
N GLY A 57 -3.37 -8.77 -6.02
CA GLY A 57 -3.21 -8.08 -4.73
C GLY A 57 -1.80 -8.03 -4.20
N ALA A 58 -1.68 -7.65 -2.93
CA ALA A 58 -0.40 -7.63 -2.23
C ALA A 58 0.22 -9.04 -2.20
N PRO A 59 1.50 -9.20 -2.58
CA PRO A 59 2.13 -10.50 -2.72
C PRO A 59 2.00 -11.38 -1.46
N GLU A 60 2.19 -10.81 -0.28
CA GLU A 60 2.08 -11.51 0.99
C GLU A 60 0.68 -12.06 1.29
N MET A 61 -0.36 -11.40 0.76
CA MET A 61 -1.76 -11.83 0.94
C MET A 61 -2.20 -12.82 -0.12
N VAL A 62 -1.65 -12.72 -1.32
CA VAL A 62 -1.99 -13.58 -2.46
C VAL A 62 -1.19 -14.89 -2.42
N LEU A 63 0.10 -14.82 -2.14
CA LEU A 63 1.01 -15.97 -2.15
C LEU A 63 1.03 -16.72 -0.80
N ARG A 64 0.81 -16.00 0.31
CA ARG A 64 0.78 -16.55 1.67
C ARG A 64 2.02 -17.42 1.97
N ASP A 65 1.85 -18.71 2.20
CA ASP A 65 2.94 -19.64 2.52
C ASP A 65 4.00 -19.76 1.42
N ASP A 66 3.60 -19.53 0.15
CA ASP A 66 4.53 -19.50 -0.99
C ASP A 66 5.28 -18.16 -1.14
N TYR A 67 5.00 -17.14 -0.30
CA TYR A 67 5.60 -15.80 -0.40
C TYR A 67 7.13 -15.83 -0.31
N GLU A 68 7.67 -16.60 0.62
CA GLU A 68 9.13 -16.68 0.85
C GLU A 68 9.89 -17.16 -0.38
N PHE A 69 9.28 -18.02 -1.21
CA PHE A 69 9.89 -18.47 -2.46
C PHE A 69 10.12 -17.33 -3.46
N TYR A 70 9.30 -16.29 -3.39
CA TYR A 70 9.36 -15.12 -4.29
C TYR A 70 9.91 -13.86 -3.63
N ALA A 71 10.23 -13.90 -2.32
CA ALA A 71 10.57 -12.74 -1.50
C ALA A 71 11.75 -11.96 -2.07
N ASP A 72 12.82 -12.64 -2.50
CA ASP A 72 14.00 -11.99 -3.08
C ASP A 72 13.66 -11.25 -4.38
N SER A 73 12.92 -11.90 -5.29
CA SER A 73 12.50 -11.29 -6.55
C SER A 73 11.57 -10.09 -6.34
N ILE A 74 10.66 -10.18 -5.37
CA ILE A 74 9.78 -9.08 -4.98
C ILE A 74 10.60 -7.96 -4.36
N GLY A 75 11.54 -8.31 -3.46
CA GLY A 75 12.45 -7.38 -2.78
C GLY A 75 13.30 -6.56 -3.74
N GLU A 76 13.76 -7.15 -4.84
CA GLU A 76 14.53 -6.44 -5.87
C GLU A 76 13.77 -5.22 -6.43
N TYR A 77 12.45 -5.35 -6.65
CA TYR A 77 11.63 -4.25 -7.16
C TYR A 77 11.17 -3.30 -6.05
N THR A 78 10.78 -3.82 -4.88
CA THR A 78 10.34 -2.96 -3.77
C THR A 78 11.47 -2.06 -3.26
N ASN A 79 12.70 -2.56 -3.22
CA ASN A 79 13.89 -1.78 -2.86
C ASN A 79 14.22 -0.67 -3.88
N LYS A 80 13.73 -0.78 -5.11
CA LYS A 80 13.80 0.28 -6.14
C LYS A 80 12.60 1.24 -6.08
N GLY A 81 11.71 1.11 -5.08
CA GLY A 81 10.54 1.96 -4.90
C GLY A 81 9.31 1.56 -5.74
N TYR A 82 9.33 0.40 -6.39
CA TYR A 82 8.16 -0.11 -7.09
C TYR A 82 7.17 -0.75 -6.12
N ARG A 83 5.91 -0.48 -6.33
CA ARG A 83 4.84 -1.28 -5.74
C ARG A 83 4.70 -2.57 -6.55
N VAL A 84 4.75 -3.71 -5.89
CA VAL A 84 4.60 -5.03 -6.53
C VAL A 84 3.23 -5.60 -6.18
N LEU A 85 2.52 -6.11 -7.19
CA LEU A 85 1.28 -6.88 -7.03
C LEU A 85 1.50 -8.28 -7.60
N ALA A 86 0.99 -9.30 -6.92
CA ALA A 86 0.94 -10.66 -7.42
C ALA A 86 -0.38 -10.91 -8.17
N PHE A 87 -0.30 -11.54 -9.34
CA PHE A 87 -1.44 -11.98 -10.12
C PHE A 87 -1.38 -13.49 -10.33
N GLY A 88 -2.49 -14.19 -10.10
CA GLY A 88 -2.52 -15.63 -10.23
C GLY A 88 -3.92 -16.23 -10.28
N LYS A 89 -3.96 -17.54 -10.58
CA LYS A 89 -5.18 -18.37 -10.54
C LYS A 89 -5.38 -18.87 -9.11
N TYR A 90 -6.53 -18.57 -8.54
CA TYR A 90 -6.94 -19.04 -7.23
C TYR A 90 -7.73 -20.35 -7.37
N LEU A 91 -7.35 -21.36 -6.59
CA LEU A 91 -7.98 -22.70 -6.66
C LEU A 91 -9.27 -22.81 -5.83
N GLY A 92 -9.65 -21.75 -5.13
CA GLY A 92 -10.88 -21.64 -4.36
C GLY A 92 -11.90 -20.68 -4.98
N LYS A 93 -12.88 -20.30 -4.17
CA LYS A 93 -13.86 -19.25 -4.48
C LYS A 93 -13.51 -17.99 -3.71
N ALA A 94 -13.23 -16.89 -4.43
CA ALA A 94 -12.95 -15.62 -3.81
C ALA A 94 -14.27 -14.90 -3.48
N ASP A 95 -14.50 -14.65 -2.19
CA ASP A 95 -15.71 -14.06 -1.63
C ASP A 95 -15.46 -12.75 -0.86
N GLY A 96 -14.24 -12.21 -0.97
CA GLY A 96 -13.82 -11.02 -0.24
C GLY A 96 -13.27 -11.30 1.17
N ASN A 97 -13.20 -12.56 1.59
CA ASN A 97 -12.52 -13.01 2.80
C ASN A 97 -11.03 -13.35 2.51
N PRO A 98 -10.18 -13.53 3.54
CA PRO A 98 -8.83 -14.01 3.33
C PRO A 98 -8.80 -15.32 2.52
N LEU A 99 -7.87 -15.41 1.57
CA LEU A 99 -7.73 -16.59 0.72
C LEU A 99 -7.36 -17.81 1.58
N SER A 100 -8.06 -18.94 1.40
CA SER A 100 -7.82 -20.20 2.12
C SER A 100 -7.10 -21.23 1.27
N GLU A 101 -7.37 -21.23 -0.04
CA GLU A 101 -6.80 -22.17 -0.98
C GLU A 101 -5.56 -21.62 -1.69
N LYS A 102 -4.85 -22.49 -2.42
CA LYS A 102 -3.61 -22.13 -3.13
C LYS A 102 -3.88 -21.17 -4.29
N VAL A 103 -2.96 -20.24 -4.48
CA VAL A 103 -2.85 -19.42 -5.69
C VAL A 103 -1.70 -19.93 -6.54
N ILE A 104 -1.95 -20.19 -7.82
CA ILE A 104 -0.90 -20.46 -8.81
C ILE A 104 -0.49 -19.12 -9.41
N PRO A 105 0.69 -18.58 -9.08
CA PRO A 105 1.11 -17.27 -9.56
C PRO A 105 1.41 -17.32 -11.06
N TYR A 106 0.89 -16.34 -11.79
CA TYR A 106 1.16 -16.14 -13.21
C TYR A 106 2.21 -15.07 -13.45
N GLY A 107 2.39 -14.16 -12.48
CA GLY A 107 3.41 -13.14 -12.54
C GLY A 107 3.19 -12.01 -11.56
N PHE A 108 4.09 -11.03 -11.64
CA PHE A 108 4.07 -9.85 -10.82
C PHE A 108 3.88 -8.60 -11.68
N ILE A 109 3.08 -7.66 -11.18
CA ILE A 109 2.89 -6.35 -11.80
C ILE A 109 3.63 -5.34 -10.93
N THR A 110 4.58 -4.65 -11.54
CA THR A 110 5.32 -3.56 -10.89
C THR A 110 4.72 -2.22 -11.29
N LEU A 111 4.44 -1.39 -10.30
CA LEU A 111 3.89 -0.05 -10.46
C LEU A 111 4.88 0.97 -9.93
N SER A 112 5.16 2.00 -10.71
CA SER A 112 5.97 3.14 -10.28
C SER A 112 5.05 4.26 -9.81
N ASN A 113 5.24 4.74 -8.59
CA ASN A 113 4.62 5.97 -8.13
C ASN A 113 5.57 7.13 -8.45
N ALA A 114 5.26 7.88 -9.49
CA ALA A 114 6.03 9.09 -9.79
C ALA A 114 5.82 10.10 -8.65
N VAL A 115 6.91 10.49 -8.00
CA VAL A 115 6.91 11.59 -7.04
C VAL A 115 6.60 12.88 -7.80
N ARG A 116 5.67 13.70 -7.29
CA ARG A 116 5.33 14.98 -7.90
C ARG A 116 6.58 15.87 -7.98
N GLU A 117 6.78 16.54 -9.11
CA GLU A 117 7.96 17.36 -9.38
C GLU A 117 8.27 18.38 -8.27
N LYS A 118 7.23 18.99 -7.71
CA LYS A 118 7.35 19.98 -6.64
C LYS A 118 7.47 19.40 -5.22
N ALA A 119 7.36 18.09 -5.03
CA ALA A 119 7.40 17.49 -3.71
C ALA A 119 8.73 17.74 -2.98
N PRO A 120 9.91 17.61 -3.61
CA PRO A 120 11.19 17.88 -2.95
C PRO A 120 11.30 19.31 -2.41
N ASP A 121 10.77 20.29 -3.15
CA ASP A 121 10.81 21.70 -2.72
C ASP A 121 9.86 21.95 -1.56
N THR A 122 8.69 21.31 -1.56
CA THR A 122 7.71 21.39 -0.48
C THR A 122 8.27 20.81 0.82
N PHE A 123 8.90 19.64 0.77
CA PHE A 123 9.48 19.02 1.97
C PHE A 123 10.70 19.80 2.48
N ARG A 124 11.54 20.33 1.60
CA ARG A 124 12.63 21.23 1.97
C ARG A 124 12.12 22.51 2.65
N TYR A 125 11.00 23.06 2.19
CA TYR A 125 10.34 24.18 2.84
C TYR A 125 9.88 23.84 4.26
N PHE A 126 9.22 22.68 4.46
CA PHE A 126 8.82 22.25 5.79
C PHE A 126 10.00 22.07 6.74
N GLU A 127 11.08 21.48 6.27
CA GLU A 127 12.31 21.32 7.06
C GLU A 127 12.89 22.68 7.51
N LYS A 128 12.94 23.66 6.60
CA LYS A 128 13.39 25.04 6.93
C LYS A 128 12.48 25.74 7.94
N GLN A 129 11.21 25.35 8.05
CA GLN A 129 10.27 25.83 9.06
C GLN A 129 10.34 25.03 10.37
N GLY A 130 11.28 24.11 10.52
CA GLY A 130 11.42 23.27 11.71
C GLY A 130 10.33 22.18 11.82
N VAL A 131 9.64 21.86 10.73
CA VAL A 131 8.62 20.80 10.70
C VAL A 131 9.28 19.46 10.43
N ASN A 132 9.15 18.52 11.36
CA ASN A 132 9.57 17.14 11.19
C ASN A 132 8.50 16.34 10.46
N VAL A 133 8.83 15.79 9.29
CA VAL A 133 7.92 14.99 8.48
C VAL A 133 8.01 13.53 8.89
N LYS A 134 6.86 12.89 9.10
CA LYS A 134 6.72 11.44 9.27
C LYS A 134 5.85 10.90 8.15
N VAL A 135 6.28 9.81 7.51
CA VAL A 135 5.53 9.14 6.43
C VAL A 135 4.89 7.88 6.98
N ILE A 136 3.56 7.78 6.86
CA ILE A 136 2.78 6.66 7.40
C ILE A 136 1.97 6.06 6.27
N SER A 137 2.25 4.82 5.90
CA SER A 137 1.62 4.14 4.77
C SER A 137 1.22 2.70 5.12
N GLY A 138 0.19 2.20 4.46
CA GLY A 138 -0.18 0.78 4.48
C GLY A 138 0.66 -0.09 3.54
N ASP A 139 1.51 0.52 2.70
CA ASP A 139 2.35 -0.17 1.73
C ASP A 139 3.64 -0.74 2.36
N ASN A 140 4.40 -1.51 1.59
CA ASN A 140 5.67 -2.09 2.01
C ASN A 140 6.64 -0.98 2.47
N PRO A 141 7.30 -1.13 3.65
CA PRO A 141 8.14 -0.08 4.24
C PRO A 141 9.34 0.31 3.36
N ALA A 142 9.97 -0.64 2.66
CA ALA A 142 11.09 -0.33 1.76
C ALA A 142 10.62 0.50 0.55
N THR A 143 9.47 0.17 -0.03
CA THR A 143 8.86 0.97 -1.11
C THR A 143 8.57 2.39 -0.64
N VAL A 144 7.95 2.54 0.54
CA VAL A 144 7.60 3.85 1.10
C VAL A 144 8.84 4.67 1.41
N SER A 145 9.89 4.04 1.97
CA SER A 145 11.19 4.67 2.24
C SER A 145 11.83 5.20 0.94
N GLU A 146 11.84 4.41 -0.12
CA GLU A 146 12.42 4.83 -1.40
C GLU A 146 11.65 6.00 -2.03
N VAL A 147 10.32 5.97 -2.00
CA VAL A 147 9.47 7.10 -2.45
C VAL A 147 9.73 8.35 -1.61
N ALA A 148 9.84 8.21 -0.29
CA ALA A 148 10.19 9.32 0.61
C ALA A 148 11.58 9.88 0.32
N ARG A 149 12.56 9.02 0.00
CA ARG A 149 13.92 9.41 -0.40
C ARG A 149 13.90 10.19 -1.71
N GLN A 150 13.14 9.75 -2.71
CA GLN A 150 12.96 10.47 -3.98
C GLN A 150 12.29 11.83 -3.77
N ALA A 151 11.37 11.95 -2.81
CA ALA A 151 10.77 13.20 -2.39
C ALA A 151 11.69 14.09 -1.55
N LYS A 152 12.93 13.64 -1.25
CA LYS A 152 13.93 14.36 -0.42
C LYS A 152 13.46 14.63 1.01
N ILE A 153 12.71 13.70 1.59
CA ILE A 153 12.35 13.76 3.01
C ILE A 153 13.56 13.35 3.85
N SER A 154 13.98 14.20 4.77
CA SER A 154 15.12 13.94 5.66
C SER A 154 14.83 12.73 6.58
N GLY A 155 15.79 11.80 6.68
CA GLY A 155 15.67 10.58 7.47
C GLY A 155 14.79 9.50 6.83
N ALA A 156 14.49 9.59 5.53
CA ALA A 156 13.69 8.61 4.81
C ALA A 156 14.24 7.18 4.88
N GLU A 157 15.55 7.02 5.06
CA GLU A 157 16.24 5.73 5.26
C GLU A 157 15.91 5.06 6.60
N ASN A 158 15.41 5.83 7.59
CA ASN A 158 15.02 5.34 8.89
C ASN A 158 13.55 4.87 8.84
N TYR A 159 13.34 3.65 8.42
CA TYR A 159 11.99 3.08 8.30
C TYR A 159 11.76 1.87 9.19
N VAL A 160 10.51 1.57 9.45
CA VAL A 160 10.08 0.41 10.24
C VAL A 160 8.85 -0.25 9.61
N ASP A 161 8.79 -1.58 9.73
CA ASP A 161 7.59 -2.36 9.47
C ASP A 161 6.67 -2.31 10.71
N ALA A 162 5.49 -1.70 10.57
CA ALA A 162 4.57 -1.55 11.68
C ALA A 162 3.99 -2.88 12.18
N THR A 163 4.12 -3.97 11.43
CA THR A 163 3.74 -5.31 11.91
C THR A 163 4.62 -5.79 13.07
N SER A 164 5.84 -5.26 13.22
CA SER A 164 6.73 -5.55 14.34
C SER A 164 6.42 -4.74 15.62
N LEU A 165 5.56 -3.72 15.52
CA LEU A 165 5.19 -2.86 16.65
C LEU A 165 3.94 -3.41 17.34
N ALA A 166 4.14 -4.32 18.30
CA ALA A 166 3.07 -5.05 18.95
C ALA A 166 2.38 -4.27 20.07
N THR A 167 3.13 -3.45 20.80
CA THR A 167 2.67 -2.70 21.98
C THR A 167 2.63 -1.19 21.74
N ASP A 168 1.93 -0.46 22.61
CA ASP A 168 1.93 1.01 22.59
C ASP A 168 3.32 1.57 22.93
N GLU A 169 4.06 0.90 23.80
CA GLU A 169 5.44 1.25 24.15
C GLU A 169 6.38 1.11 22.94
N ASP A 170 6.21 0.07 22.10
CA ASP A 170 6.97 -0.07 20.85
C ASP A 170 6.71 1.11 19.92
N ILE A 171 5.45 1.55 19.82
CA ILE A 171 5.06 2.69 18.99
C ILE A 171 5.68 3.99 19.54
N GLU A 172 5.64 4.22 20.86
CA GLU A 172 6.23 5.40 21.51
C GLU A 172 7.74 5.51 21.26
N LYS A 173 8.46 4.40 21.31
CA LYS A 173 9.89 4.33 20.96
C LYS A 173 10.11 4.53 19.45
N ALA A 174 9.28 3.92 18.62
CA ALA A 174 9.39 3.96 17.17
C ALA A 174 9.20 5.38 16.60
N VAL A 175 8.26 6.17 17.14
CA VAL A 175 8.01 7.53 16.65
C VAL A 175 9.19 8.49 16.88
N GLN A 176 10.05 8.19 17.84
CA GLN A 176 11.29 8.96 18.06
C GLN A 176 12.38 8.56 17.06
N LYS A 177 12.47 7.27 16.72
CA LYS A 177 13.57 6.69 15.95
C LYS A 177 13.34 6.74 14.45
N TYR A 178 12.10 6.45 13.99
CA TYR A 178 11.83 6.24 12.57
C TYR A 178 11.10 7.42 11.94
N THR A 179 11.41 7.68 10.68
CA THR A 179 10.74 8.69 9.85
C THR A 179 9.63 8.07 9.00
N VAL A 180 9.82 6.82 8.57
CA VAL A 180 8.89 6.11 7.66
C VAL A 180 8.32 4.88 8.37
N PHE A 181 7.00 4.75 8.30
CA PHE A 181 6.25 3.62 8.83
C PHE A 181 5.49 2.95 7.68
N GLY A 182 5.82 1.70 7.38
CA GLY A 182 5.15 0.88 6.37
C GLY A 182 4.24 -0.17 7.00
N ARG A 183 3.32 -0.75 6.22
CA ARG A 183 2.33 -1.75 6.63
C ARG A 183 1.47 -1.32 7.83
N VAL A 184 1.24 -0.03 7.95
CA VAL A 184 0.47 0.56 9.06
C VAL A 184 -1.02 0.30 8.87
N THR A 185 -1.66 -0.25 9.90
CA THR A 185 -3.13 -0.36 9.96
C THR A 185 -3.77 0.97 10.38
N PRO A 186 -5.06 1.22 10.07
CA PRO A 186 -5.75 2.43 10.52
C PRO A 186 -5.69 2.64 12.03
N LYS A 187 -5.76 1.56 12.81
CA LYS A 187 -5.66 1.61 14.28
C LYS A 187 -4.25 2.02 14.75
N GLN A 188 -3.21 1.48 14.12
CA GLN A 188 -1.82 1.87 14.43
C GLN A 188 -1.54 3.31 14.02
N LYS A 189 -2.12 3.81 12.91
CA LYS A 189 -2.00 5.21 12.51
C LYS A 189 -2.49 6.16 13.60
N GLN A 190 -3.65 5.87 14.22
CA GLN A 190 -4.15 6.64 15.36
C GLN A 190 -3.21 6.61 16.56
N LYS A 191 -2.63 5.43 16.87
CA LYS A 191 -1.69 5.28 17.98
C LYS A 191 -0.39 6.06 17.74
N ILE A 192 0.15 6.06 16.51
CA ILE A 192 1.34 6.84 16.14
C ILE A 192 1.09 8.34 16.35
N VAL A 193 -0.06 8.85 15.91
CA VAL A 193 -0.43 10.27 16.12
C VAL A 193 -0.55 10.59 17.60
N LYS A 194 -1.21 9.73 18.39
CA LYS A 194 -1.34 9.92 19.85
C LYS A 194 0.01 9.87 20.57
N ALA A 195 0.91 8.98 20.17
CA ALA A 195 2.25 8.89 20.74
C ALA A 195 3.04 10.18 20.50
N LEU A 196 3.01 10.74 19.28
CA LEU A 196 3.64 12.03 18.97
C LEU A 196 3.04 13.17 19.81
N GLN A 197 1.72 13.23 19.95
CA GLN A 197 1.04 14.24 20.78
C GLN A 197 1.38 14.08 22.26
N GLY A 198 1.44 12.84 22.76
CA GLY A 198 1.82 12.52 24.15
C GLY A 198 3.27 12.95 24.48
N GLN A 199 4.14 13.01 23.46
CA GLN A 199 5.50 13.54 23.59
C GLN A 199 5.61 15.07 23.44
N GLY A 200 4.46 15.78 23.41
CA GLY A 200 4.41 17.23 23.34
C GLY A 200 4.48 17.83 21.95
N HIS A 201 4.43 17.01 20.89
CA HIS A 201 4.45 17.52 19.53
C HIS A 201 3.07 18.02 19.06
N THR A 202 3.05 19.14 18.35
CA THR A 202 1.87 19.56 17.58
C THR A 202 1.88 18.81 16.26
N VAL A 203 0.86 17.99 16.02
CA VAL A 203 0.78 17.11 14.85
C VAL A 203 -0.26 17.64 13.87
N ALA A 204 0.16 17.84 12.60
CA ALA A 204 -0.73 18.01 11.47
C ALA A 204 -0.66 16.74 10.60
N MET A 205 -1.80 16.30 10.08
CA MET A 205 -1.86 15.14 9.19
C MET A 205 -2.47 15.53 7.86
N THR A 206 -1.87 15.06 6.78
CA THR A 206 -2.40 15.17 5.42
C THR A 206 -2.55 13.77 4.83
N GLY A 207 -3.62 13.53 4.10
CA GLY A 207 -3.89 12.26 3.45
C GLY A 207 -5.12 12.38 2.57
N ASP A 208 -5.27 11.44 1.64
CA ASP A 208 -6.36 11.38 0.65
C ASP A 208 -7.38 10.26 0.95
N GLY A 209 -7.18 9.51 2.04
CA GLY A 209 -7.98 8.34 2.40
C GLY A 209 -9.10 8.63 3.40
N VAL A 210 -10.22 7.93 3.24
CA VAL A 210 -11.35 7.95 4.18
C VAL A 210 -10.93 7.54 5.60
N ASN A 211 -9.91 6.70 5.72
CA ASN A 211 -9.34 6.24 6.99
C ASN A 211 -8.57 7.34 7.75
N ASP A 212 -8.25 8.46 7.11
CA ASP A 212 -7.58 9.60 7.72
C ASP A 212 -8.53 10.44 8.58
N ILE A 213 -9.85 10.34 8.33
CA ILE A 213 -10.89 11.07 9.05
C ILE A 213 -11.10 10.53 10.48
N LEU A 214 -10.76 9.28 10.75
CA LEU A 214 -10.97 8.64 12.06
C LEU A 214 -9.99 9.10 13.15
N THR A 215 -9.03 9.96 12.83
CA THR A 215 -8.13 10.58 13.80
C THR A 215 -8.70 11.90 14.35
N ASN A 216 -9.89 11.87 14.92
CA ASN A 216 -10.65 13.02 15.44
C ASN A 216 -9.93 13.90 16.49
N SER A 217 -8.63 13.71 16.73
CA SER A 217 -7.83 14.49 17.68
C SER A 217 -6.83 15.43 17.01
N VAL A 218 -6.78 15.50 15.68
CA VAL A 218 -5.89 16.43 14.99
C VAL A 218 -6.60 17.78 14.86
N LYS A 219 -6.12 18.79 15.57
CA LYS A 219 -6.72 20.14 15.60
C LYS A 219 -6.72 20.87 14.25
N ARG A 220 -5.99 20.39 13.23
CA ARG A 220 -6.03 20.85 11.84
C ARG A 220 -5.60 19.73 10.89
N ALA A 221 -6.53 19.16 10.15
CA ALA A 221 -6.21 18.40 8.95
C ALA A 221 -6.08 19.39 7.78
N ILE A 222 -4.92 19.46 7.15
CA ILE A 222 -4.74 20.20 5.90
C ILE A 222 -4.88 19.16 4.79
N THR A 223 -6.01 19.17 4.10
CA THR A 223 -6.19 18.39 2.87
C THR A 223 -5.59 19.20 1.73
N LEU A 224 -4.47 18.74 1.20
CA LEU A 224 -3.95 19.25 -0.06
C LEU A 224 -4.59 18.43 -1.18
N LYS A 225 -5.47 19.06 -1.96
CA LYS A 225 -5.99 18.52 -3.21
C LYS A 225 -4.95 18.58 -4.31
#